data_c6b6f25a5fcb873765b883582bcd2ffd
#
_entry.id   c6b6f25a5fcb873765b883582bcd2ffd
#
_cell.length_a   1.000
_cell.length_b   1.000
_cell.length_c   1.000
_cell.angle_alpha   90.00
_cell.angle_beta   90.00
_cell.angle_gamma   90.00
#
_symmetry.space_group_name_H-M   'P 1'
#
loop_
_entity.id
_entity.type
_entity.pdbx_description
1 polymer ?
#
loop_
_entity_poly.entity_id
_entity_poly.type
_entity_poly.pdbx_seq_one_letter_code
_entity_poly.pdbx_strand_id
1 'polypeptide(L)'
;KSDVLHVEAGNPLATIVADLTSADEVTSNTFDCIIFTHTIQMIYDIHAGMHHLYRILKPGGVLLMTTHGTSKVGRRLGKDNWCVYWRLTEDSAQRLFSESFQAENVSVQGYGNIFAATAFLYGLAAEELTPEELDTYDPDYQVLVAARGVKPLEPVTD
;
A
#
# COMPACT_ATOMS: atom_id res chain seq x y z
N LYS A 1 -1.22 16.34 14.10
CA LYS A 1 0.20 16.24 13.77
C LYS A 1 0.35 15.09 12.79
N SER A 2 1.11 15.27 11.72
CA SER A 2 1.49 14.20 10.78
C SER A 2 2.99 13.99 10.85
N ASP A 3 3.40 12.74 10.69
CA ASP A 3 4.79 12.33 10.58
C ASP A 3 5.00 11.69 9.20
N VAL A 4 6.21 11.79 8.66
CA VAL A 4 6.63 11.16 7.39
C VAL A 4 7.73 10.17 7.71
N LEU A 5 7.45 8.89 7.52
CA LEU A 5 8.45 7.83 7.65
C LEU A 5 9.13 7.59 6.30
N HIS A 6 10.45 7.60 6.30
CA HIS A 6 11.25 7.31 5.12
C HIS A 6 12.48 6.48 5.49
N VAL A 7 12.92 5.61 4.59
CA VAL A 7 14.09 4.75 4.82
C VAL A 7 15.41 5.51 4.71
N GLU A 8 15.45 6.60 3.96
CA GLU A 8 16.67 7.39 3.76
C GLU A 8 16.70 8.64 4.64
N ALA A 9 17.77 8.81 5.41
CA ALA A 9 18.00 9.99 6.26
C ALA A 9 18.15 11.30 5.47
N GLY A 10 18.44 11.23 4.17
CA GLY A 10 18.61 12.40 3.31
C GLY A 10 17.31 13.05 2.83
N ASN A 11 16.13 12.46 3.10
CA ASN A 11 14.87 13.05 2.71
C ASN A 11 14.48 14.19 3.67
N PRO A 12 14.41 15.46 3.18
CA PRO A 12 14.12 16.61 4.04
C PRO A 12 12.71 16.64 4.64
N LEU A 13 11.80 15.80 4.12
CA LEU A 13 10.43 15.66 4.62
C LEU A 13 10.31 14.58 5.70
N ALA A 14 11.33 13.72 5.86
CA ALA A 14 11.30 12.65 6.83
C ALA A 14 11.36 13.19 8.25
N THR A 15 10.35 12.85 9.06
CA THR A 15 10.34 13.09 10.50
C THR A 15 10.71 11.84 11.27
N ILE A 16 10.61 10.67 10.64
CA ILE A 16 11.03 9.36 11.13
C ILE A 16 11.86 8.70 10.05
N VAL A 17 13.06 8.26 10.39
CA VAL A 17 13.92 7.49 9.47
C VAL A 17 13.95 6.05 9.95
N ALA A 18 13.37 5.14 9.20
CA ALA A 18 13.30 3.72 9.54
C ALA A 18 13.06 2.87 8.28
N ASP A 19 13.60 1.65 8.27
CA ASP A 19 13.23 0.61 7.33
C ASP A 19 12.06 -0.18 7.90
N LEU A 20 10.93 -0.22 7.19
CA LEU A 20 9.72 -0.94 7.64
C LEU A 20 9.92 -2.44 7.83
N THR A 21 10.99 -3.03 7.28
CA THR A 21 11.31 -4.45 7.53
C THR A 21 12.01 -4.70 8.87
N SER A 22 12.47 -3.64 9.54
CA SER A 22 13.21 -3.70 10.80
C SER A 22 12.99 -2.45 11.68
N ALA A 23 11.78 -1.89 11.66
CA ALA A 23 11.44 -0.62 12.33
C ALA A 23 11.19 -0.75 13.84
N ASP A 24 12.00 -1.53 14.56
CA ASP A 24 11.84 -1.78 16.00
C ASP A 24 11.96 -0.51 16.86
N GLU A 25 12.72 0.48 16.38
CA GLU A 25 12.90 1.80 17.02
C GLU A 25 11.62 2.67 16.98
N VAL A 26 10.69 2.38 16.07
CA VAL A 26 9.41 3.10 16.04
C VAL A 26 8.48 2.52 17.11
N THR A 27 8.06 3.36 18.04
CA THR A 27 7.22 2.94 19.17
C THR A 27 5.90 2.32 18.72
N SER A 28 5.52 1.20 19.36
CA SER A 28 4.23 0.54 19.12
C SER A 28 3.06 1.45 19.52
N ASN A 29 1.90 1.24 18.89
CA ASN A 29 0.65 1.95 19.22
C ASN A 29 0.79 3.48 19.20
N THR A 30 1.45 4.02 18.19
CA THR A 30 1.74 5.46 18.06
C THR A 30 0.76 6.18 17.16
N PHE A 31 0.35 5.57 16.03
CA PHE A 31 -0.39 6.25 14.98
C PHE A 31 -1.87 5.87 14.97
N ASP A 32 -2.74 6.87 14.79
CA ASP A 32 -4.19 6.67 14.61
C ASP A 32 -4.52 6.24 13.17
N CYS A 33 -3.71 6.69 12.21
CA CYS A 33 -3.87 6.37 10.80
C CYS A 33 -2.50 6.34 10.12
N ILE A 34 -2.31 5.36 9.25
CA ILE A 34 -1.15 5.28 8.35
C ILE A 34 -1.65 5.30 6.91
N ILE A 35 -1.12 6.24 6.11
CA ILE A 35 -1.34 6.30 4.67
C ILE A 35 -0.11 5.71 3.99
N PHE A 36 -0.29 4.60 3.29
CA PHE A 36 0.77 3.78 2.71
C PHE A 36 0.54 3.56 1.22
N THR A 37 0.75 4.63 0.44
CA THR A 37 0.46 4.63 -1.00
C THR A 37 1.68 4.25 -1.82
N HIS A 38 1.50 3.33 -2.75
CA HIS A 38 2.51 2.91 -3.74
C HIS A 38 3.90 2.62 -3.15
N THR A 39 3.94 1.96 -2.00
CA THR A 39 5.19 1.66 -1.28
C THR A 39 5.40 0.17 -1.06
N ILE A 40 4.34 -0.59 -0.74
CA ILE A 40 4.43 -2.03 -0.43
C ILE A 40 5.16 -2.85 -1.50
N GLN A 41 4.97 -2.50 -2.76
CA GLN A 41 5.60 -3.20 -3.89
C GLN A 41 7.12 -3.05 -3.93
N MET A 42 7.69 -2.11 -3.18
CA MET A 42 9.13 -1.86 -3.09
C MET A 42 9.79 -2.53 -1.88
N ILE A 43 9.00 -3.16 -1.02
CA ILE A 43 9.47 -3.88 0.17
C ILE A 43 9.54 -5.37 -0.16
N TYR A 44 10.75 -5.97 -0.15
CA TYR A 44 10.91 -7.39 -0.49
C TYR A 44 10.26 -8.29 0.56
N ASP A 45 10.53 -8.07 1.84
CA ASP A 45 9.86 -8.77 2.94
C ASP A 45 8.58 -8.02 3.33
N ILE A 46 7.51 -8.27 2.55
CA ILE A 46 6.22 -7.62 2.78
C ILE A 46 5.56 -8.02 4.10
N HIS A 47 5.86 -9.24 4.61
CA HIS A 47 5.29 -9.70 5.88
C HIS A 47 5.92 -8.96 7.07
N ALA A 48 7.25 -8.77 7.07
CA ALA A 48 7.92 -7.94 8.06
C ALA A 48 7.40 -6.49 8.01
N GLY A 49 7.26 -5.92 6.80
CA GLY A 49 6.68 -4.59 6.62
C GLY A 49 5.26 -4.47 7.20
N MET A 50 4.38 -5.43 6.90
CA MET A 50 3.01 -5.47 7.43
C MET A 50 2.97 -5.65 8.94
N HIS A 51 3.86 -6.49 9.51
CA HIS A 51 4.00 -6.64 10.95
C HIS A 51 4.30 -5.31 11.64
N HIS A 52 5.27 -4.55 11.14
CA HIS A 52 5.62 -3.25 11.72
C HIS A 52 4.53 -2.20 11.52
N LEU A 53 3.88 -2.15 10.35
CA LEU A 53 2.73 -1.26 10.10
C LEU A 53 1.59 -1.54 11.09
N TYR A 54 1.27 -2.81 11.32
CA TYR A 54 0.26 -3.19 12.32
C TYR A 54 0.70 -2.84 13.75
N ARG A 55 1.95 -3.12 14.10
CA ARG A 55 2.50 -2.88 15.44
C ARG A 55 2.46 -1.42 15.85
N ILE A 56 2.82 -0.51 14.94
CA ILE A 56 2.89 0.93 15.22
C ILE A 56 1.53 1.63 15.18
N LEU A 57 0.48 0.99 14.62
CA LEU A 57 -0.90 1.48 14.75
C LEU A 57 -1.42 1.30 16.17
N LYS A 58 -2.15 2.29 16.68
CA LYS A 58 -2.93 2.18 17.91
C LYS A 58 -4.08 1.16 17.75
N PRO A 59 -4.57 0.56 18.84
CA PRO A 59 -5.88 -0.09 18.81
C PRO A 59 -6.95 0.86 18.23
N GLY A 60 -7.77 0.39 17.31
CA GLY A 60 -8.71 1.19 16.52
C GLY A 60 -8.09 1.98 15.37
N GLY A 61 -6.77 1.99 15.24
CA GLY A 61 -6.05 2.67 14.17
C GLY A 61 -6.26 2.02 12.81
N VAL A 62 -6.08 2.81 11.75
CA VAL A 62 -6.40 2.43 10.36
C VAL A 62 -5.15 2.48 9.48
N LEU A 63 -4.91 1.41 8.73
CA LEU A 63 -3.96 1.39 7.61
C LEU A 63 -4.73 1.56 6.29
N LEU A 64 -4.36 2.57 5.52
CA LEU A 64 -4.84 2.78 4.16
C LEU A 64 -3.69 2.54 3.19
N MET A 65 -3.84 1.57 2.30
CA MET A 65 -2.82 1.20 1.31
C MET A 65 -3.35 1.32 -0.10
N THR A 66 -2.49 1.78 -1.01
CA THR A 66 -2.70 1.57 -2.44
C THR A 66 -1.46 0.94 -3.06
N THR A 67 -1.66 0.10 -4.07
CA THR A 67 -0.58 -0.54 -4.80
C THR A 67 -0.96 -0.80 -6.26
N HIS A 68 0.02 -1.09 -7.08
CA HIS A 68 -0.21 -1.43 -8.48
C HIS A 68 -0.76 -2.86 -8.64
N GLY A 69 -1.78 -2.97 -9.47
CA GLY A 69 -2.14 -4.20 -10.17
C GLY A 69 -1.40 -4.28 -11.50
N THR A 70 -2.13 -4.14 -12.61
CA THR A 70 -1.53 -4.10 -13.96
C THR A 70 -0.78 -2.79 -14.18
N SER A 71 0.55 -2.87 -14.33
CA SER A 71 1.38 -1.68 -14.56
C SER A 71 2.71 -2.04 -15.21
N LYS A 72 3.42 -1.02 -15.74
CA LYS A 72 4.80 -1.18 -16.18
C LYS A 72 5.73 -1.40 -14.99
N VAL A 73 6.85 -2.11 -15.18
CA VAL A 73 7.95 -2.13 -14.22
C VAL A 73 8.67 -0.78 -14.27
N GLY A 74 8.74 -0.09 -13.15
CA GLY A 74 9.53 1.13 -13.02
C GLY A 74 11.00 0.82 -13.31
N ARG A 75 11.61 1.57 -14.25
CA ARG A 75 13.06 1.53 -14.46
C ARG A 75 13.69 2.62 -13.64
N ARG A 76 14.79 2.26 -13.00
CA ARG A 76 15.61 3.22 -12.31
C ARG A 76 16.74 3.66 -13.22
N LEU A 77 16.63 4.89 -13.63
CA LEU A 77 17.69 5.61 -14.30
C LEU A 77 18.25 6.61 -13.29
N GLY A 78 19.27 6.21 -12.51
CA GLY A 78 19.91 7.14 -11.59
C GLY A 78 20.26 6.56 -10.22
N LYS A 79 20.35 7.44 -9.21
CA LYS A 79 20.84 7.13 -7.86
C LYS A 79 19.85 6.37 -6.98
N ASP A 80 18.57 6.35 -7.38
CA ASP A 80 17.53 5.77 -6.53
C ASP A 80 17.41 4.27 -6.81
N ASN A 81 17.77 3.43 -5.86
CA ASN A 81 17.78 1.96 -5.97
C ASN A 81 16.48 1.29 -5.51
N TRP A 82 15.32 1.83 -5.87
CA TRP A 82 14.05 1.23 -5.50
C TRP A 82 13.63 0.13 -6.48
N CYS A 83 13.62 -1.10 -6.06
CA CYS A 83 13.13 -2.23 -6.86
C CYS A 83 11.61 -2.39 -6.69
N VAL A 84 10.92 -2.76 -7.76
CA VAL A 84 9.52 -3.19 -7.69
C VAL A 84 9.54 -4.72 -7.64
N TYR A 85 9.23 -5.28 -6.48
CA TYR A 85 9.23 -6.72 -6.24
C TYR A 85 7.84 -7.33 -6.46
N TRP A 86 6.77 -6.59 -6.14
CA TRP A 86 5.42 -7.13 -6.05
C TRP A 86 4.41 -6.37 -6.90
N ARG A 87 3.44 -7.09 -7.38
CA ARG A 87 2.16 -6.59 -7.87
C ARG A 87 1.08 -7.40 -7.18
N LEU A 88 0.15 -6.70 -6.53
CA LEU A 88 -0.90 -7.37 -5.80
C LEU A 88 -2.20 -7.36 -6.61
N THR A 89 -2.94 -8.45 -6.50
CA THR A 89 -4.36 -8.53 -6.85
C THR A 89 -5.20 -8.27 -5.59
N GLU A 90 -6.51 -8.09 -5.74
CA GLU A 90 -7.42 -8.04 -4.59
C GLU A 90 -7.24 -9.22 -3.65
N ASP A 91 -7.18 -10.45 -4.20
CA ASP A 91 -7.03 -11.68 -3.41
C ASP A 91 -5.73 -11.70 -2.61
N SER A 92 -4.60 -11.33 -3.24
CA SER A 92 -3.32 -11.30 -2.54
C SER A 92 -3.25 -10.19 -1.48
N ALA A 93 -3.83 -9.03 -1.75
CA ALA A 93 -3.93 -7.94 -0.79
C ALA A 93 -4.87 -8.30 0.38
N GLN A 94 -6.03 -8.91 0.08
CA GLN A 94 -6.97 -9.39 1.10
C GLN A 94 -6.28 -10.40 2.04
N ARG A 95 -5.57 -11.38 1.47
CA ARG A 95 -4.85 -12.38 2.26
C ARG A 95 -3.75 -11.75 3.12
N LEU A 96 -2.90 -10.91 2.52
CA LEU A 96 -1.81 -10.23 3.22
C LEU A 96 -2.30 -9.40 4.40
N PHE A 97 -3.39 -8.64 4.21
CA PHE A 97 -3.98 -7.85 5.29
C PHE A 97 -4.64 -8.72 6.36
N SER A 98 -5.34 -9.79 5.97
CA SER A 98 -6.03 -10.68 6.90
C SER A 98 -5.08 -11.45 7.83
N GLU A 99 -3.83 -11.62 7.45
CA GLU A 99 -2.79 -12.22 8.31
C GLU A 99 -2.45 -11.32 9.53
N SER A 100 -2.65 -9.99 9.41
CA SER A 100 -2.34 -9.03 10.48
C SER A 100 -3.58 -8.44 11.14
N PHE A 101 -4.63 -8.11 10.34
CA PHE A 101 -5.77 -7.30 10.79
C PHE A 101 -7.05 -8.11 11.08
N GLN A 102 -7.04 -9.43 10.89
CA GLN A 102 -8.24 -10.29 10.88
C GLN A 102 -9.19 -9.96 9.69
N ALA A 103 -9.80 -10.98 9.10
CA ALA A 103 -10.53 -10.83 7.84
C ALA A 103 -11.72 -9.85 7.91
N GLU A 104 -12.43 -9.82 9.02
CA GLU A 104 -13.60 -8.95 9.27
C GLU A 104 -13.22 -7.46 9.39
N ASN A 105 -11.97 -7.16 9.66
CA ASN A 105 -11.44 -5.79 9.79
C ASN A 105 -10.73 -5.31 8.52
N VAL A 106 -10.81 -6.08 7.43
CA VAL A 106 -10.13 -5.81 6.16
C VAL A 106 -11.16 -5.54 5.06
N SER A 107 -10.90 -4.52 4.27
CA SER A 107 -11.65 -4.22 3.05
C SER A 107 -10.65 -3.96 1.94
N VAL A 108 -10.79 -4.67 0.82
CA VAL A 108 -9.95 -4.49 -0.37
C VAL A 108 -10.84 -4.21 -1.56
N GLN A 109 -10.39 -3.33 -2.46
CA GLN A 109 -11.08 -2.97 -3.68
C GLN A 109 -10.08 -2.78 -4.80
N GLY A 110 -10.29 -3.46 -5.92
CA GLY A 110 -9.61 -3.20 -7.19
C GLY A 110 -10.30 -2.08 -7.96
N TYR A 111 -9.53 -1.39 -8.77
CA TYR A 111 -10.00 -0.34 -9.67
C TYR A 111 -9.38 -0.54 -11.04
N GLY A 112 -10.17 -0.29 -12.08
CA GLY A 112 -9.74 -0.32 -13.47
C GLY A 112 -10.59 -1.25 -14.32
N ASN A 113 -10.24 -1.25 -15.59
CA ASN A 113 -10.82 -2.08 -16.65
C ASN A 113 -9.79 -2.26 -17.74
N ILE A 114 -10.11 -3.08 -18.76
CA ILE A 114 -9.19 -3.35 -19.88
C ILE A 114 -8.80 -2.06 -20.62
N PHE A 115 -9.73 -1.11 -20.82
CA PHE A 115 -9.44 0.12 -21.53
C PHE A 115 -8.50 1.03 -20.72
N ALA A 116 -8.80 1.26 -19.44
CA ALA A 116 -7.94 2.03 -18.54
C ALA A 116 -6.55 1.39 -18.39
N ALA A 117 -6.45 0.06 -18.29
CA ALA A 117 -5.19 -0.67 -18.25
C ALA A 117 -4.37 -0.45 -19.54
N THR A 118 -5.01 -0.56 -20.70
CA THR A 118 -4.37 -0.36 -22.01
C THR A 118 -3.92 1.08 -22.18
N ALA A 119 -4.77 2.05 -21.88
CA ALA A 119 -4.46 3.47 -21.93
C ALA A 119 -3.25 3.81 -21.04
N PHE A 120 -3.26 3.32 -19.80
CA PHE A 120 -2.15 3.48 -18.87
C PHE A 120 -0.83 2.89 -19.40
N LEU A 121 -0.87 1.69 -19.99
CA LEU A 121 0.32 1.06 -20.59
C LEU A 121 0.84 1.80 -21.81
N TYR A 122 -0.03 2.45 -22.58
CA TYR A 122 0.37 3.35 -23.67
C TYR A 122 0.86 4.70 -23.18
N GLY A 123 0.64 5.04 -21.91
CA GLY A 123 1.10 6.29 -21.29
C GLY A 123 0.17 7.47 -21.55
N LEU A 124 -1.13 7.21 -21.81
CA LEU A 124 -2.14 8.25 -21.87
C LEU A 124 -2.31 8.90 -20.49
N ALA A 125 -2.56 10.20 -20.49
CA ALA A 125 -2.92 10.93 -19.28
C ALA A 125 -4.41 10.71 -18.94
N ALA A 126 -4.77 10.86 -17.65
CA ALA A 126 -6.15 10.68 -17.23
C ALA A 126 -7.13 11.65 -17.91
N GLU A 127 -6.64 12.83 -18.29
CA GLU A 127 -7.40 13.87 -18.98
C GLU A 127 -7.73 13.51 -20.44
N GLU A 128 -7.10 12.47 -20.98
CA GLU A 128 -7.36 11.96 -22.34
C GLU A 128 -8.48 10.90 -22.33
N LEU A 129 -8.99 10.52 -21.15
CA LEU A 129 -10.07 9.58 -20.98
C LEU A 129 -11.29 10.27 -20.36
N THR A 130 -12.47 9.74 -20.65
CA THR A 130 -13.70 10.20 -20.00
C THR A 130 -13.83 9.59 -18.59
N PRO A 131 -14.60 10.23 -17.68
CA PRO A 131 -14.90 9.63 -16.37
C PRO A 131 -15.52 8.24 -16.48
N GLU A 132 -16.44 8.03 -17.44
CA GLU A 132 -17.11 6.73 -17.66
C GLU A 132 -16.10 5.63 -18.05
N GLU A 133 -15.09 5.97 -18.87
CA GLU A 133 -14.02 5.05 -19.26
C GLU A 133 -13.09 4.70 -18.11
N LEU A 134 -12.86 5.66 -17.20
CA LEU A 134 -12.02 5.46 -16.01
C LEU A 134 -12.76 4.70 -14.90
N ASP A 135 -14.05 5.03 -14.68
CA ASP A 135 -14.82 4.55 -13.53
C ASP A 135 -15.50 3.20 -13.78
N THR A 136 -15.53 2.71 -15.05
CA THR A 136 -16.02 1.38 -15.35
C THR A 136 -15.14 0.34 -14.65
N TYR A 137 -15.74 -0.48 -13.79
CA TYR A 137 -15.05 -1.54 -13.07
C TYR A 137 -15.10 -2.86 -13.83
N ASP A 138 -13.93 -3.48 -14.00
CA ASP A 138 -13.76 -4.82 -14.54
C ASP A 138 -12.83 -5.62 -13.61
N PRO A 139 -13.35 -6.65 -12.91
CA PRO A 139 -12.56 -7.39 -11.92
C PRO A 139 -11.35 -8.11 -12.50
N ASP A 140 -11.35 -8.40 -13.81
CA ASP A 140 -10.25 -9.10 -14.48
C ASP A 140 -9.06 -8.19 -14.79
N TYR A 141 -9.23 -6.86 -14.73
CA TYR A 141 -8.21 -5.88 -15.11
C TYR A 141 -7.99 -4.81 -14.03
N GLN A 142 -7.46 -5.22 -12.91
CA GLN A 142 -7.15 -4.35 -11.77
C GLN A 142 -5.89 -3.53 -12.08
N VAL A 143 -6.04 -2.23 -12.28
CA VAL A 143 -4.92 -1.28 -12.48
C VAL A 143 -4.36 -0.81 -11.13
N LEU A 144 -5.27 -0.56 -10.20
CA LEU A 144 -4.97 -0.14 -8.81
C LEU A 144 -5.70 -1.06 -7.84
N VAL A 145 -5.02 -1.43 -6.77
CA VAL A 145 -5.62 -2.12 -5.63
C VAL A 145 -5.50 -1.22 -4.41
N ALA A 146 -6.63 -0.95 -3.77
CA ALA A 146 -6.69 -0.24 -2.49
C ALA A 146 -7.09 -1.21 -1.38
N ALA A 147 -6.47 -1.09 -0.22
CA ALA A 147 -6.79 -1.89 0.96
C ALA A 147 -6.89 -1.02 2.20
N ARG A 148 -7.82 -1.38 3.07
CA ARG A 148 -8.03 -0.78 4.38
C ARG A 148 -8.01 -1.89 5.44
N GLY A 149 -7.15 -1.74 6.45
CA GLY A 149 -7.14 -2.59 7.64
C GLY A 149 -7.38 -1.76 8.89
N VAL A 150 -8.20 -2.26 9.80
CA VAL A 150 -8.46 -1.63 11.10
C VAL A 150 -7.92 -2.53 12.21
N LYS A 151 -7.03 -1.99 13.04
CA LYS A 151 -6.53 -2.71 14.19
C LYS A 151 -7.65 -2.82 15.25
N PRO A 152 -7.99 -4.02 15.76
CA PRO A 152 -9.00 -4.17 16.80
C PRO A 152 -8.76 -3.26 18.00
N LEU A 153 -9.84 -2.83 18.66
CA LEU A 153 -9.76 -2.02 19.88
C LEU A 153 -9.21 -2.81 21.06
N GLU A 154 -9.52 -4.11 21.10
CA GLU A 154 -9.04 -5.02 22.14
C GLU A 154 -8.15 -6.10 21.49
N PRO A 155 -7.06 -6.52 22.16
CA PRO A 155 -6.34 -7.70 21.71
C PRO A 155 -7.27 -8.92 21.76
N VAL A 156 -7.24 -9.75 20.72
CA VAL A 156 -7.91 -11.04 20.73
C VAL A 156 -7.30 -11.84 21.88
N THR A 157 -8.08 -12.10 22.93
CA THR A 157 -7.69 -13.04 23.99
C THR A 157 -8.00 -14.43 23.45
N ASP A 158 -6.93 -15.19 23.13
CA ASP A 158 -7.03 -16.63 22.88
C ASP A 158 -7.58 -17.38 24.08
#